data_93ca0c51bdc37aa3a44cc333f6743061
#
_entry.id   93ca0c51bdc37aa3a44cc333f6743061
#
_cell.length_a   1.000
_cell.length_b   1.000
_cell.length_c   1.000
_cell.angle_alpha   90.00
_cell.angle_beta   90.00
_cell.angle_gamma   90.00
#
_symmetry.space_group_name_H-M   'P 1'
#
loop_
_entity.id
_entity.type
_entity.pdbx_description
1 polymer ?
#
loop_
_entity_poly.entity_id
_entity_poly.type
_entity_poly.pdbx_seq_one_letter_code
_entity_poly.pdbx_strand_id
1 'polypeptide(L)'
;ALFQQQRIFSTLMFWVAFFMCLLMVYALGSWLPKLMLQAGYSLGASMLFLFALNIGGMVGAIGGGVLADRFHLKPVLTIMFTIGAVALILLGFKSQQAVLYTLIAVAGAATIGSQILLYTFVAQFYPAAVRSTGMGWASGIGRIGAIVGPVLTGALLTLELPHQMNFLAIAIPGFIAALAIFLVNLKASVEGNPAPSAENEEAMASSKTPAYTKQ
;
A
#
# COMPACT_ATOMS: atom_id res chain seq x y z
N ALA A 1 17.67 16.12 -5.48
CA ALA A 1 17.20 15.77 -4.14
C ALA A 1 16.54 14.37 -4.10
N LEU A 2 15.51 14.02 -4.91
CA LEU A 2 14.90 12.68 -4.96
C LEU A 2 15.85 11.63 -5.56
N PHE A 3 16.67 12.01 -6.51
CA PHE A 3 17.57 11.16 -7.29
C PHE A 3 19.04 11.25 -6.85
N GLN A 4 19.29 11.51 -5.59
CA GLN A 4 20.64 11.27 -5.06
C GLN A 4 20.95 9.78 -5.10
N GLN A 5 22.16 9.40 -5.52
CA GLN A 5 22.53 8.04 -5.94
C GLN A 5 22.09 6.91 -5.00
N GLN A 6 22.02 7.13 -3.71
CA GLN A 6 21.58 6.12 -2.74
C GLN A 6 20.05 6.00 -2.60
N ARG A 7 19.27 7.00 -3.05
CA ARG A 7 17.80 7.02 -2.92
C ARG A 7 17.04 6.62 -4.18
N ILE A 8 17.69 6.65 -5.35
CA ILE A 8 17.05 6.34 -6.63
C ILE A 8 16.36 4.98 -6.58
N PHE A 9 17.07 3.95 -6.12
CA PHE A 9 16.55 2.59 -6.07
C PHE A 9 15.30 2.50 -5.17
N SER A 10 15.36 3.07 -3.96
CA SER A 10 14.20 3.07 -3.04
C SER A 10 13.03 3.88 -3.59
N THR A 11 13.29 5.00 -4.26
CA THR A 11 12.26 5.80 -4.93
C THR A 11 11.54 5.01 -6.02
N LEU A 12 12.29 4.29 -6.86
CA LEU A 12 11.72 3.41 -7.89
C LEU A 12 10.91 2.27 -7.27
N MET A 13 11.39 1.66 -6.18
CA MET A 13 10.66 0.62 -5.46
C MET A 13 9.34 1.14 -4.88
N PHE A 14 9.30 2.37 -4.36
CA PHE A 14 8.05 3.00 -3.94
C PHE A 14 7.09 3.23 -5.11
N TRP A 15 7.59 3.68 -6.27
CA TRP A 15 6.76 3.86 -7.46
C TRP A 15 6.14 2.54 -7.92
N VAL A 16 6.93 1.47 -7.95
CA VAL A 16 6.42 0.12 -8.26
C VAL A 16 5.38 -0.31 -7.24
N ALA A 17 5.67 -0.16 -5.95
CA ALA A 17 4.75 -0.55 -4.89
C ALA A 17 3.42 0.22 -4.95
N PHE A 18 3.45 1.55 -5.18
CA PHE A 18 2.25 2.37 -5.35
C PHE A 18 1.46 1.98 -6.60
N PHE A 19 2.14 1.79 -7.73
CA PHE A 19 1.51 1.37 -8.97
C PHE A 19 0.78 0.04 -8.78
N MET A 20 1.46 -0.98 -8.25
CA MET A 20 0.90 -2.31 -8.05
C MET A 20 -0.20 -2.32 -6.99
N CYS A 21 -0.03 -1.57 -5.91
CA CYS A 21 -1.05 -1.45 -4.85
C CYS A 21 -2.34 -0.83 -5.39
N LEU A 22 -2.27 0.32 -6.07
CA LEU A 22 -3.46 0.98 -6.60
C LEU A 22 -4.08 0.17 -7.75
N LEU A 23 -3.28 -0.49 -8.57
CA LEU A 23 -3.78 -1.42 -9.58
C LEU A 23 -4.67 -2.48 -8.93
N MET A 24 -4.21 -3.14 -7.87
CA MET A 24 -5.01 -4.16 -7.16
C MET A 24 -6.28 -3.59 -6.53
N VAL A 25 -6.16 -2.49 -5.79
CA VAL A 25 -7.29 -1.87 -5.09
C VAL A 25 -8.41 -1.50 -6.07
N TYR A 26 -8.06 -0.84 -7.18
CA TYR A 26 -9.05 -0.40 -8.16
C TYR A 26 -9.55 -1.54 -9.07
N ALA A 27 -8.73 -2.54 -9.36
CA ALA A 27 -9.17 -3.76 -10.03
C ALA A 27 -10.23 -4.50 -9.21
N LEU A 28 -9.96 -4.74 -7.92
CA LEU A 28 -10.91 -5.40 -7.02
C LEU A 28 -12.16 -4.55 -6.79
N GLY A 29 -12.01 -3.26 -6.50
CA GLY A 29 -13.15 -2.38 -6.27
C GLY A 29 -14.11 -2.29 -7.46
N SER A 30 -13.60 -2.34 -8.69
CA SER A 30 -14.40 -2.24 -9.90
C SER A 30 -15.02 -3.58 -10.33
N TRP A 31 -14.31 -4.69 -10.18
CA TRP A 31 -14.67 -5.95 -10.82
C TRP A 31 -15.05 -7.08 -9.85
N LEU A 32 -14.81 -6.93 -8.54
CA LEU A 32 -15.13 -7.98 -7.56
C LEU A 32 -16.59 -8.45 -7.65
N PRO A 33 -17.62 -7.57 -7.74
CA PRO A 33 -18.99 -8.02 -7.85
C PRO A 33 -19.23 -8.86 -9.11
N LYS A 34 -18.67 -8.46 -10.25
CA LYS A 34 -18.81 -9.19 -11.52
C LYS A 34 -18.08 -10.52 -11.48
N LEU A 35 -16.87 -10.57 -10.89
CA LEU A 35 -16.14 -11.82 -10.70
C LEU A 35 -16.92 -12.82 -9.83
N MET A 36 -17.58 -12.33 -8.78
CA MET A 36 -18.41 -13.17 -7.92
C MET A 36 -19.69 -13.64 -8.60
N LEU A 37 -20.32 -12.78 -9.42
CA LEU A 37 -21.46 -13.19 -10.26
C LEU A 37 -21.08 -14.30 -11.25
N GLN A 38 -19.93 -14.18 -11.92
CA GLN A 38 -19.42 -15.23 -12.82
C GLN A 38 -19.06 -16.53 -12.07
N ALA A 39 -18.70 -16.43 -10.79
CA ALA A 39 -18.50 -17.60 -9.93
C ALA A 39 -19.80 -18.28 -9.50
N GLY A 40 -20.97 -17.70 -9.86
CA GLY A 40 -22.29 -18.26 -9.57
C GLY A 40 -22.97 -17.73 -8.30
N TYR A 41 -22.46 -16.64 -7.71
CA TYR A 41 -23.11 -16.00 -6.56
C TYR A 41 -24.18 -15.01 -7.00
N SER A 42 -25.21 -14.80 -6.16
CA SER A 42 -26.27 -13.83 -6.45
C SER A 42 -25.75 -12.39 -6.44
N LEU A 43 -26.44 -11.47 -7.09
CA LEU A 43 -26.09 -10.06 -7.12
C LEU A 43 -26.02 -9.46 -5.70
N GLY A 44 -26.97 -9.80 -4.82
CA GLY A 44 -26.97 -9.36 -3.44
C GLY A 44 -25.73 -9.83 -2.65
N ALA A 45 -25.35 -11.10 -2.78
CA ALA A 45 -24.13 -11.63 -2.20
C ALA A 45 -22.89 -10.95 -2.77
N SER A 46 -22.88 -10.66 -4.07
CA SER A 46 -21.75 -9.99 -4.74
C SER A 46 -21.53 -8.56 -4.22
N MET A 47 -22.59 -7.83 -3.91
CA MET A 47 -22.48 -6.50 -3.27
C MET A 47 -22.02 -6.59 -1.83
N LEU A 48 -22.44 -7.61 -1.07
CA LEU A 48 -21.95 -7.84 0.28
C LEU A 48 -20.46 -8.20 0.31
N PHE A 49 -19.92 -8.86 -0.71
CA PHE A 49 -18.48 -9.10 -0.85
C PHE A 49 -17.71 -7.78 -1.00
N LEU A 50 -18.22 -6.82 -1.77
CA LEU A 50 -17.61 -5.50 -1.87
C LEU A 50 -17.62 -4.76 -0.53
N PHE A 51 -18.71 -4.89 0.22
CA PHE A 51 -18.81 -4.33 1.58
C PHE A 51 -17.78 -4.98 2.53
N ALA A 52 -17.64 -6.31 2.50
CA ALA A 52 -16.64 -7.04 3.27
C ALA A 52 -15.19 -6.60 2.92
N LEU A 53 -14.91 -6.35 1.64
CA LEU A 53 -13.63 -5.83 1.17
C LEU A 53 -13.29 -4.48 1.84
N ASN A 54 -14.27 -3.56 1.89
CA ASN A 54 -14.07 -2.23 2.47
C ASN A 54 -13.95 -2.27 4.00
N ILE A 55 -14.77 -3.06 4.69
CA ILE A 55 -14.62 -3.27 6.15
C ILE A 55 -13.25 -3.87 6.46
N GLY A 56 -12.84 -4.89 5.69
CA GLY A 56 -11.51 -5.46 5.81
C GLY A 56 -10.43 -4.38 5.67
N GLY A 57 -10.58 -3.50 4.68
CA GLY A 57 -9.67 -2.37 4.46
C GLY A 57 -9.56 -1.43 5.66
N MET A 58 -10.67 -1.09 6.30
CA MET A 58 -10.70 -0.26 7.51
C MET A 58 -9.98 -0.97 8.67
N VAL A 59 -10.31 -2.24 8.92
CA VAL A 59 -9.66 -3.05 9.97
C VAL A 59 -8.17 -3.21 9.70
N GLY A 60 -7.80 -3.43 8.44
CA GLY A 60 -6.42 -3.55 8.00
C GLY A 60 -5.62 -2.26 8.17
N ALA A 61 -6.23 -1.10 7.92
CA ALA A 61 -5.58 0.19 8.13
C ALA A 61 -5.29 0.45 9.61
N ILE A 62 -6.27 0.19 10.48
CA ILE A 62 -6.13 0.37 11.94
C ILE A 62 -5.16 -0.68 12.51
N GLY A 63 -5.41 -1.95 12.25
CA GLY A 63 -4.58 -3.04 12.76
C GLY A 63 -3.14 -3.00 12.23
N GLY A 64 -3.00 -2.73 10.93
CA GLY A 64 -1.69 -2.55 10.30
C GLY A 64 -0.93 -1.35 10.86
N GLY A 65 -1.62 -0.23 11.17
CA GLY A 65 -1.04 0.93 11.85
C GLY A 65 -0.48 0.56 13.23
N VAL A 66 -1.28 -0.08 14.06
CA VAL A 66 -0.85 -0.56 15.40
C VAL A 66 0.33 -1.54 15.30
N LEU A 67 0.30 -2.45 14.32
CA LEU A 67 1.43 -3.36 14.09
C LEU A 67 2.68 -2.61 13.61
N ALA A 68 2.50 -1.61 12.75
CA ALA A 68 3.61 -0.82 12.21
C ALA A 68 4.31 0.02 13.29
N ASP A 69 3.55 0.52 14.27
CA ASP A 69 4.12 1.22 15.43
C ASP A 69 4.99 0.27 16.30
N ARG A 70 4.64 -1.01 16.35
CA ARG A 70 5.34 -2.02 17.15
C ARG A 70 6.49 -2.71 16.40
N PHE A 71 6.33 -2.99 15.11
CA PHE A 71 7.23 -3.85 14.31
C PHE A 71 7.89 -3.14 13.12
N HIS A 72 7.75 -1.85 12.96
CA HIS A 72 8.14 -1.03 11.80
C HIS A 72 7.30 -1.27 10.54
N LEU A 73 7.19 -0.23 9.71
CA LEU A 73 6.33 -0.23 8.51
C LEU A 73 6.77 -1.22 7.42
N LYS A 74 8.08 -1.37 7.21
CA LYS A 74 8.61 -2.22 6.13
C LYS A 74 8.18 -3.68 6.24
N PRO A 75 8.44 -4.41 7.34
CA PRO A 75 8.02 -5.81 7.46
C PRO A 75 6.50 -5.96 7.47
N VAL A 76 5.77 -5.04 8.13
CA VAL A 76 4.31 -5.08 8.18
C VAL A 76 3.71 -4.98 6.77
N LEU A 77 4.14 -4.00 5.96
CA LEU A 77 3.68 -3.85 4.58
C LEU A 77 4.02 -5.07 3.71
N THR A 78 5.25 -5.59 3.83
CA THR A 78 5.66 -6.78 3.08
C THR A 78 4.77 -7.98 3.40
N ILE A 79 4.49 -8.23 4.68
CA ILE A 79 3.62 -9.31 5.13
C ILE A 79 2.17 -9.08 4.67
N MET A 80 1.65 -7.86 4.80
CA MET A 80 0.28 -7.54 4.38
C MET A 80 0.09 -7.77 2.87
N PHE A 81 1.00 -7.28 2.02
CA PHE A 81 0.92 -7.53 0.58
C PHE A 81 1.01 -9.02 0.24
N THR A 82 1.87 -9.78 0.92
CA THR A 82 1.99 -11.23 0.72
C THR A 82 0.71 -11.96 1.13
N ILE A 83 0.16 -11.64 2.30
CA ILE A 83 -1.12 -12.22 2.77
C ILE A 83 -2.25 -11.88 1.79
N GLY A 84 -2.31 -10.64 1.29
CA GLY A 84 -3.30 -10.22 0.32
C GLY A 84 -3.21 -11.00 -1.00
N ALA A 85 -2.01 -11.18 -1.51
CA ALA A 85 -1.78 -11.97 -2.73
C ALA A 85 -2.19 -13.44 -2.54
N VAL A 86 -1.85 -14.05 -1.40
CA VAL A 86 -2.27 -15.42 -1.06
C VAL A 86 -3.79 -15.51 -0.91
N ALA A 87 -4.43 -14.56 -0.22
CA ALA A 87 -5.88 -14.53 -0.07
C ALA A 87 -6.59 -14.44 -1.43
N LEU A 88 -6.06 -13.64 -2.37
CA LEU A 88 -6.59 -13.54 -3.74
C LEU A 88 -6.45 -14.84 -4.51
N ILE A 89 -5.34 -15.57 -4.37
CA ILE A 89 -5.18 -16.89 -4.99
C ILE A 89 -6.23 -17.86 -4.43
N LEU A 90 -6.42 -17.86 -3.12
CA LEU A 90 -7.41 -18.74 -2.46
C LEU A 90 -8.84 -18.41 -2.86
N LEU A 91 -9.16 -17.14 -3.17
CA LEU A 91 -10.45 -16.72 -3.71
C LEU A 91 -10.78 -17.34 -5.09
N GLY A 92 -9.77 -17.75 -5.84
CA GLY A 92 -9.95 -18.47 -7.10
C GLY A 92 -10.53 -19.87 -6.91
N PHE A 93 -10.50 -20.45 -5.72
CA PHE A 93 -11.04 -21.77 -5.45
C PHE A 93 -12.44 -21.67 -4.86
N LYS A 94 -13.34 -22.55 -5.33
CA LYS A 94 -14.70 -22.64 -4.78
C LYS A 94 -14.63 -23.05 -3.31
N SER A 95 -15.16 -22.20 -2.44
CA SER A 95 -15.19 -22.41 -1.01
C SER A 95 -16.57 -22.07 -0.44
N GLN A 96 -16.80 -22.45 0.82
CA GLN A 96 -18.00 -22.05 1.53
C GLN A 96 -18.13 -20.53 1.62
N GLN A 97 -19.34 -20.00 1.50
CA GLN A 97 -19.59 -18.55 1.44
C GLN A 97 -18.95 -17.77 2.63
N ALA A 98 -18.99 -18.34 3.83
CA ALA A 98 -18.35 -17.73 5.02
C ALA A 98 -16.84 -17.58 4.85
N VAL A 99 -16.16 -18.59 4.28
CA VAL A 99 -14.73 -18.56 3.99
C VAL A 99 -14.41 -17.47 2.98
N LEU A 100 -15.25 -17.31 1.95
CA LEU A 100 -15.07 -16.27 0.94
C LEU A 100 -15.19 -14.86 1.52
N TYR A 101 -16.17 -14.60 2.40
CA TYR A 101 -16.26 -13.32 3.10
C TYR A 101 -15.01 -13.02 3.91
N THR A 102 -14.48 -14.02 4.62
CA THR A 102 -13.24 -13.88 5.40
C THR A 102 -12.04 -13.59 4.49
N LEU A 103 -11.87 -14.34 3.41
CA LEU A 103 -10.78 -14.14 2.44
C LEU A 103 -10.85 -12.76 1.78
N ILE A 104 -12.06 -12.31 1.43
CA ILE A 104 -12.27 -10.98 0.83
C ILE A 104 -11.98 -9.87 1.85
N ALA A 105 -12.38 -10.04 3.12
CA ALA A 105 -12.05 -9.10 4.18
C ALA A 105 -10.52 -9.03 4.40
N VAL A 106 -9.83 -10.17 4.40
CA VAL A 106 -8.36 -10.25 4.49
C VAL A 106 -7.72 -9.60 3.25
N ALA A 107 -8.22 -9.85 2.05
CA ALA A 107 -7.74 -9.19 0.84
C ALA A 107 -7.94 -7.66 0.91
N GLY A 108 -9.07 -7.19 1.43
CA GLY A 108 -9.33 -5.77 1.69
C GLY A 108 -8.36 -5.17 2.70
N ALA A 109 -8.14 -5.85 3.82
CA ALA A 109 -7.17 -5.44 4.84
C ALA A 109 -5.77 -5.29 4.25
N ALA A 110 -5.37 -6.27 3.45
CA ALA A 110 -4.04 -6.32 2.84
C ALA A 110 -3.85 -5.37 1.65
N THR A 111 -4.91 -4.99 0.93
CA THR A 111 -4.83 -4.06 -0.21
C THR A 111 -5.13 -2.62 0.20
N ILE A 112 -6.34 -2.34 0.66
CA ILE A 112 -6.77 -1.00 1.06
C ILE A 112 -6.02 -0.53 2.31
N GLY A 113 -5.85 -1.43 3.31
CA GLY A 113 -5.07 -1.13 4.51
C GLY A 113 -3.62 -0.81 4.19
N SER A 114 -2.97 -1.62 3.34
CA SER A 114 -1.59 -1.38 2.91
C SER A 114 -1.43 -0.09 2.11
N GLN A 115 -2.44 0.34 1.34
CA GLN A 115 -2.41 1.61 0.62
C GLN A 115 -2.20 2.79 1.59
N ILE A 116 -2.92 2.81 2.70
CA ILE A 116 -2.83 3.88 3.70
C ILE A 116 -1.45 3.86 4.37
N LEU A 117 -0.99 2.67 4.78
CA LEU A 117 0.33 2.50 5.40
C LEU A 117 1.48 2.83 4.45
N LEU A 118 1.31 2.61 3.16
CA LEU A 118 2.30 2.92 2.14
C LEU A 118 2.54 4.44 2.03
N TYR A 119 1.49 5.27 2.12
CA TYR A 119 1.64 6.73 2.23
C TYR A 119 2.45 7.12 3.46
N THR A 120 2.15 6.51 4.61
CA THR A 120 2.89 6.75 5.85
C THR A 120 4.36 6.36 5.70
N PHE A 121 4.64 5.23 5.07
CA PHE A 121 6.01 4.75 4.86
C PHE A 121 6.81 5.70 3.97
N VAL A 122 6.25 6.18 2.88
CA VAL A 122 6.90 7.16 2.02
C VAL A 122 7.11 8.49 2.75
N ALA A 123 6.13 8.94 3.55
CA ALA A 123 6.25 10.15 4.35
C ALA A 123 7.36 10.08 5.40
N GLN A 124 7.60 8.91 5.99
CA GLN A 124 8.69 8.69 6.95
C GLN A 124 10.05 8.52 6.27
N PHE A 125 10.08 8.00 5.05
CA PHE A 125 11.32 7.75 4.32
C PHE A 125 11.98 9.05 3.84
N TYR A 126 11.20 10.03 3.39
CA TYR A 126 11.75 11.27 2.84
C TYR A 126 11.91 12.37 3.90
N PRO A 127 13.06 13.10 3.89
CA PRO A 127 13.24 14.31 4.71
C PRO A 127 12.17 15.36 4.39
N ALA A 128 11.87 16.22 5.37
CA ALA A 128 10.83 17.24 5.28
C ALA A 128 10.91 18.10 4.00
N ALA A 129 12.14 18.47 3.59
CA ALA A 129 12.37 19.33 2.42
C ALA A 129 11.90 18.74 1.07
N VAL A 130 11.84 17.40 0.94
CA VAL A 130 11.48 16.72 -0.31
C VAL A 130 10.30 15.74 -0.15
N ARG A 131 9.72 15.66 1.04
CA ARG A 131 8.65 14.71 1.40
C ARG A 131 7.42 14.88 0.51
N SER A 132 6.93 16.11 0.35
CA SER A 132 5.76 16.40 -0.49
C SER A 132 5.99 16.02 -1.95
N THR A 133 7.18 16.29 -2.47
CA THR A 133 7.56 15.91 -3.85
C THR A 133 7.64 14.39 -3.98
N GLY A 134 8.27 13.69 -3.02
CA GLY A 134 8.35 12.23 -3.02
C GLY A 134 6.98 11.55 -2.97
N MET A 135 6.10 12.02 -2.09
CA MET A 135 4.72 11.55 -1.99
C MET A 135 3.90 11.85 -3.25
N GLY A 136 4.05 13.06 -3.81
CA GLY A 136 3.37 13.46 -5.04
C GLY A 136 3.72 12.56 -6.22
N TRP A 137 5.01 12.30 -6.44
CA TRP A 137 5.46 11.39 -7.50
C TRP A 137 5.00 9.95 -7.29
N ALA A 138 5.15 9.41 -6.07
CA ALA A 138 4.71 8.06 -5.76
C ALA A 138 3.19 7.90 -5.97
N SER A 139 2.40 8.87 -5.47
CA SER A 139 0.95 8.90 -5.67
C SER A 139 0.57 9.07 -7.14
N GLY A 140 1.26 9.94 -7.88
CA GLY A 140 1.04 10.17 -9.31
C GLY A 140 1.23 8.89 -10.13
N ILE A 141 2.34 8.19 -9.93
CA ILE A 141 2.60 6.88 -10.56
C ILE A 141 1.54 5.85 -10.14
N GLY A 142 1.17 5.84 -8.86
CA GLY A 142 0.09 4.97 -8.37
C GLY A 142 -1.24 5.21 -9.09
N ARG A 143 -1.59 6.47 -9.42
CA ARG A 143 -2.82 6.79 -10.19
C ARG A 143 -2.84 6.17 -11.58
N ILE A 144 -1.69 6.01 -12.21
CA ILE A 144 -1.60 5.25 -13.48
C ILE A 144 -2.00 3.78 -13.23
N GLY A 145 -1.52 3.17 -12.14
CA GLY A 145 -1.95 1.83 -11.72
C GLY A 145 -3.46 1.74 -11.48
N ALA A 146 -4.05 2.77 -10.86
CA ALA A 146 -5.49 2.84 -10.63
C ALA A 146 -6.32 2.86 -11.93
N ILE A 147 -5.79 3.45 -13.00
CA ILE A 147 -6.42 3.44 -14.33
C ILE A 147 -6.21 2.09 -15.02
N VAL A 148 -4.98 1.58 -14.98
CA VAL A 148 -4.61 0.32 -15.64
C VAL A 148 -5.32 -0.89 -15.01
N GLY A 149 -5.54 -0.89 -13.69
CA GLY A 149 -6.17 -2.01 -12.96
C GLY A 149 -7.53 -2.43 -13.52
N PRO A 150 -8.53 -1.56 -13.56
CA PRO A 150 -9.84 -1.87 -14.13
C PRO A 150 -9.79 -2.25 -15.61
N VAL A 151 -8.95 -1.57 -16.40
CA VAL A 151 -8.78 -1.86 -17.84
C VAL A 151 -8.19 -3.24 -18.05
N LEU A 152 -7.13 -3.58 -17.32
CA LEU A 152 -6.49 -4.89 -17.39
C LEU A 152 -7.46 -6.01 -16.98
N THR A 153 -8.17 -5.82 -15.86
CA THR A 153 -9.13 -6.81 -15.38
C THR A 153 -10.30 -6.95 -16.35
N GLY A 154 -10.78 -5.85 -16.94
CA GLY A 154 -11.79 -5.89 -17.99
C GLY A 154 -11.33 -6.69 -19.20
N ALA A 155 -10.11 -6.47 -19.68
CA ALA A 155 -9.52 -7.23 -20.78
C ALA A 155 -9.36 -8.72 -20.44
N LEU A 156 -8.93 -9.06 -19.22
CA LEU A 156 -8.85 -10.46 -18.77
C LEU A 156 -10.22 -11.16 -18.78
N LEU A 157 -11.28 -10.45 -18.40
CA LEU A 157 -12.64 -11.00 -18.41
C LEU A 157 -13.18 -11.28 -19.81
N THR A 158 -12.72 -10.55 -20.85
CA THR A 158 -13.10 -10.81 -22.24
C THR A 158 -12.45 -12.07 -22.81
N LEU A 159 -11.36 -12.55 -22.18
CA LEU A 159 -10.67 -13.77 -22.59
C LEU A 159 -11.37 -15.05 -22.09
N GLU A 160 -12.49 -14.90 -21.35
CA GLU A 160 -13.27 -16.01 -20.77
C GLU A 160 -12.42 -17.05 -20.01
N LEU A 161 -11.34 -16.58 -19.37
CA LEU A 161 -10.43 -17.43 -18.62
C LEU A 161 -11.14 -18.09 -17.43
N PRO A 162 -10.68 -19.27 -16.99
CA PRO A 162 -11.15 -19.88 -15.76
C PRO A 162 -11.09 -18.90 -14.59
N HIS A 163 -12.11 -18.93 -13.74
CA HIS A 163 -12.26 -18.02 -12.60
C HIS A 163 -10.97 -17.89 -11.75
N GLN A 164 -10.27 -19.00 -11.54
CA GLN A 164 -8.99 -19.06 -10.82
C GLN A 164 -7.90 -18.20 -11.45
N MET A 165 -7.84 -18.15 -12.79
CA MET A 165 -6.82 -17.37 -13.52
C MET A 165 -7.02 -15.87 -13.38
N ASN A 166 -8.27 -15.40 -13.28
CA ASN A 166 -8.56 -13.98 -13.06
C ASN A 166 -8.05 -13.51 -11.69
N PHE A 167 -8.28 -14.29 -10.62
CA PHE A 167 -7.77 -13.96 -9.29
C PHE A 167 -6.25 -14.09 -9.20
N LEU A 168 -5.66 -15.09 -9.87
CA LEU A 168 -4.21 -15.24 -9.95
C LEU A 168 -3.57 -14.01 -10.61
N ALA A 169 -4.14 -13.52 -11.72
CA ALA A 169 -3.65 -12.34 -12.40
C ALA A 169 -3.66 -11.08 -11.51
N ILE A 170 -4.71 -10.93 -10.66
CA ILE A 170 -4.80 -9.82 -9.71
C ILE A 170 -3.86 -10.03 -8.51
N ALA A 171 -3.49 -11.27 -8.18
CA ALA A 171 -2.57 -11.57 -7.08
C ALA A 171 -1.09 -11.26 -7.42
N ILE A 172 -0.69 -11.40 -8.68
CA ILE A 172 0.68 -11.14 -9.14
C ILE A 172 1.17 -9.74 -8.73
N PRO A 173 0.43 -8.65 -8.97
CA PRO A 173 0.80 -7.31 -8.49
C PRO A 173 1.07 -7.24 -6.99
N GLY A 174 0.38 -8.04 -6.17
CA GLY A 174 0.59 -8.11 -4.73
C GLY A 174 1.96 -8.63 -4.35
N PHE A 175 2.41 -9.69 -5.00
CA PHE A 175 3.77 -10.22 -4.80
C PHE A 175 4.84 -9.24 -5.28
N ILE A 176 4.60 -8.56 -6.40
CA ILE A 176 5.52 -7.53 -6.91
C ILE A 176 5.60 -6.36 -5.93
N ALA A 177 4.47 -5.91 -5.37
CA ALA A 177 4.44 -4.86 -4.35
C ALA A 177 5.17 -5.30 -3.06
N ALA A 178 4.96 -6.53 -2.59
CA ALA A 178 5.66 -7.11 -1.45
C ALA A 178 7.18 -7.12 -1.66
N LEU A 179 7.62 -7.59 -2.84
CA LEU A 179 9.03 -7.62 -3.21
C LEU A 179 9.61 -6.21 -3.31
N ALA A 180 8.90 -5.27 -3.93
CA ALA A 180 9.34 -3.88 -4.03
C ALA A 180 9.56 -3.26 -2.64
N ILE A 181 8.62 -3.43 -1.71
CA ILE A 181 8.77 -2.93 -0.34
C ILE A 181 9.91 -3.63 0.40
N PHE A 182 10.06 -4.94 0.21
CA PHE A 182 11.16 -5.70 0.80
C PHE A 182 12.53 -5.18 0.34
N LEU A 183 12.66 -4.77 -0.91
CA LEU A 183 13.90 -4.26 -1.50
C LEU A 183 14.21 -2.80 -1.14
N VAL A 184 13.27 -2.04 -0.55
CA VAL A 184 13.53 -0.67 -0.11
C VAL A 184 14.70 -0.62 0.88
N ASN A 185 15.70 0.20 0.59
CA ASN A 185 16.87 0.38 1.45
C ASN A 185 16.64 1.51 2.46
N LEU A 186 16.44 1.15 3.74
CA LEU A 186 16.19 2.10 4.82
C LEU A 186 17.43 2.94 5.18
N LYS A 187 18.64 2.48 4.89
CA LYS A 187 19.88 3.25 5.18
C LYS A 187 19.90 4.57 4.42
N ALA A 188 19.34 4.60 3.22
CA ALA A 188 19.22 5.81 2.41
C ALA A 188 18.29 6.89 3.03
N SER A 189 17.44 6.53 3.98
CA SER A 189 16.60 7.47 4.75
C SER A 189 17.40 8.26 5.78
N VAL A 190 18.33 7.60 6.48
CA VAL A 190 19.08 8.16 7.62
C VAL A 190 20.13 9.16 7.18
N GLU A 191 20.81 8.93 6.06
CA GLU A 191 21.89 9.80 5.56
C GLU A 191 21.43 11.19 5.08
N GLY A 192 20.13 11.44 5.03
CA GLY A 192 19.58 12.73 4.59
C GLY A 192 19.13 13.67 5.70
N ASN A 193 19.28 13.26 6.95
CA ASN A 193 19.03 14.11 8.10
C ASN A 193 20.36 14.31 8.84
N PRO A 194 21.23 15.25 8.40
CA PRO A 194 22.43 15.57 9.15
C PRO A 194 21.96 15.97 10.55
N ALA A 195 22.59 15.38 11.58
CA ALA A 195 22.40 15.83 12.95
C ALA A 195 22.52 17.36 12.98
N PRO A 196 21.69 18.07 13.77
CA PRO A 196 21.83 19.51 13.90
C PRO A 196 23.30 19.82 14.19
N SER A 197 23.93 20.64 13.36
CA SER A 197 25.30 21.09 13.64
C SER A 197 25.29 21.75 15.01
N ALA A 198 26.36 21.59 15.76
CA ALA A 198 26.51 22.19 17.10
C ALA A 198 26.17 23.70 17.12
N GLU A 199 26.39 24.37 16.00
CA GLU A 199 26.01 25.75 15.71
C GLU A 199 24.48 26.00 15.71
N ASN A 200 23.67 25.02 15.24
CA ASN A 200 22.23 25.11 15.30
C ASN A 200 21.65 24.77 16.69
N GLU A 201 22.33 23.93 17.48
CA GLU A 201 21.95 23.67 18.86
C GLU A 201 22.24 24.89 19.74
N GLU A 202 23.38 25.58 19.56
CA GLU A 202 23.71 26.82 20.25
C GLU A 202 22.74 27.97 19.89
N ALA A 203 22.37 28.10 18.61
CA ALA A 203 21.36 29.06 18.16
C ALA A 203 19.96 28.79 18.74
N MET A 204 19.55 27.52 18.83
CA MET A 204 18.30 27.14 19.50
C MET A 204 18.36 27.33 21.02
N ALA A 205 19.49 27.08 21.65
CA ALA A 205 19.67 27.29 23.08
C ALA A 205 19.67 28.80 23.42
N SER A 206 20.28 29.62 22.60
CA SER A 206 20.29 31.09 22.79
C SER A 206 18.91 31.71 22.59
N SER A 207 18.10 31.19 21.69
CA SER A 207 16.73 31.66 21.43
C SER A 207 15.72 31.31 22.54
N LYS A 208 16.04 30.31 23.37
CA LYS A 208 15.19 29.84 24.48
C LYS A 208 15.48 30.53 25.83
N THR A 209 16.51 31.40 25.89
CA THR A 209 16.76 32.14 27.11
C THR A 209 15.89 33.40 27.12
N PRO A 210 14.83 33.48 27.94
CA PRO A 210 14.05 34.72 28.04
C PRO A 210 14.91 35.80 28.67
N ALA A 211 15.01 36.93 27.98
CA ALA A 211 15.63 38.13 28.50
C ALA A 211 14.79 38.67 29.67
N TYR A 212 14.99 38.12 30.85
CA TYR A 212 14.61 38.82 32.09
C TYR A 212 15.63 39.91 32.38
N THR A 213 15.37 41.07 31.80
CA THR A 213 16.14 42.28 32.07
C THR A 213 15.61 42.93 33.34
N LYS A 214 16.55 43.19 34.23
CA LYS A 214 16.42 43.99 35.44
C LYS A 214 15.66 45.30 35.18
N GLN A 215 14.69 45.60 36.04
CA GLN A 215 14.35 46.92 36.53
C GLN A 215 14.43 46.88 38.07
#